data_7faa75b424fcb9b2b8373991429d0503
#
_entry.id   7faa75b424fcb9b2b8373991429d0503
#
_cell.length_a   1.000
_cell.length_b   1.000
_cell.length_c   1.000
_cell.angle_alpha   90.00
_cell.angle_beta   90.00
_cell.angle_gamma   90.00
#
_symmetry.space_group_name_H-M   'P 1'
#
loop_
_entity.id
_entity.type
_entity.pdbx_description
1 polymer ?
#
loop_
_entity_poly.entity_id
_entity_poly.type
_entity_poly.pdbx_seq_one_letter_code
_entity_poly.pdbx_strand_id
1 'polypeptide(L)'
;LILSLHSPRRRSLILIAAVLAGLFCSANLQSQQDDDVVRVNTDLVILNVTVTDKAGQYVPGLRLADFTILEDGKQIPPELISGFSMHDSPYASVVLLDTSGSMDSRLSLGRSAAIRFLDRLRDEDVAAVYTFGSKVEQLQDFSSSRDLAPTAYGLSAKGMTTLNDAVVDAAKALAARPEKRKAIIVLSDGLDTFSKTSTDKAIETALAIGATIYGVDMSPNDGPRNLRSTAVLKGFAERTGGRFVATPGGQALRDAFTNIADELGHQYTIAYRPANQTRDGKWRKLEVKISRSELEVRTRKAYRAPKG
;
A
#
# COMPACT_ATOMS: atom_id res chain seq x y z
N LEU A 1 22.89 -88.86 -4.17
CA LEU A 1 22.94 -88.57 -2.75
C LEU A 1 22.06 -87.38 -2.47
N ILE A 2 20.94 -87.65 -1.81
CA ILE A 2 19.89 -86.64 -1.42
C ILE A 2 20.33 -86.02 -0.11
N LEU A 3 20.35 -84.75 -0.02
CA LEU A 3 20.33 -84.02 1.25
C LEU A 3 19.30 -82.89 1.26
N SER A 4 18.20 -83.27 1.88
CA SER A 4 17.13 -82.38 2.33
C SER A 4 17.66 -81.50 3.47
N LEU A 5 17.49 -80.17 3.37
CA LEU A 5 17.61 -79.25 4.47
C LEU A 5 16.35 -78.37 4.55
N HIS A 6 15.37 -78.91 5.26
CA HIS A 6 14.28 -78.13 5.78
C HIS A 6 14.77 -77.39 7.03
N SER A 7 15.00 -76.07 6.90
CA SER A 7 15.31 -75.24 8.01
C SER A 7 14.08 -74.37 8.40
N PRO A 8 13.47 -74.58 9.54
CA PRO A 8 12.28 -73.79 9.98
C PRO A 8 12.59 -72.33 10.25
N ARG A 9 13.84 -71.95 10.27
CA ARG A 9 14.27 -70.57 10.57
C ARG A 9 13.99 -69.54 9.44
N ARG A 10 13.82 -69.98 8.21
CA ARG A 10 13.53 -69.06 7.07
C ARG A 10 12.07 -68.62 7.00
N ARG A 11 11.12 -69.39 7.55
CA ARG A 11 9.69 -69.04 7.55
C ARG A 11 9.37 -67.97 8.60
N SER A 12 10.06 -67.94 9.72
CA SER A 12 9.87 -66.94 10.77
C SER A 12 10.42 -65.56 10.37
N LEU A 13 11.51 -65.52 9.62
CA LEU A 13 12.09 -64.26 9.12
C LEU A 13 11.21 -63.59 8.07
N ILE A 14 10.52 -64.31 7.22
CA ILE A 14 9.60 -63.74 6.21
C ILE A 14 8.33 -63.19 6.86
N LEU A 15 7.83 -63.84 7.92
CA LEU A 15 6.66 -63.35 8.65
C LEU A 15 6.95 -62.07 9.48
N ILE A 16 8.14 -61.96 10.03
CA ILE A 16 8.57 -60.78 10.77
C ILE A 16 8.79 -59.58 9.82
N ALA A 17 9.34 -59.83 8.61
CA ALA A 17 9.51 -58.80 7.60
C ALA A 17 8.16 -58.28 7.05
N ALA A 18 7.15 -59.15 6.90
CA ALA A 18 5.81 -58.72 6.47
C ALA A 18 5.05 -57.91 7.54
N VAL A 19 5.23 -58.21 8.84
CA VAL A 19 4.63 -57.47 9.93
C VAL A 19 5.30 -56.11 10.12
N LEU A 20 6.62 -56.00 9.94
CA LEU A 20 7.34 -54.73 9.97
C LEU A 20 7.03 -53.82 8.77
N ALA A 21 6.81 -54.39 7.56
CA ALA A 21 6.39 -53.62 6.40
C ALA A 21 4.94 -53.09 6.53
N GLY A 22 4.07 -53.83 7.21
CA GLY A 22 2.68 -53.40 7.51
C GLY A 22 2.60 -52.26 8.57
N LEU A 23 3.55 -52.20 9.50
CA LEU A 23 3.64 -51.17 10.52
C LEU A 23 4.25 -49.85 10.00
N PHE A 24 5.02 -49.88 8.91
CA PHE A 24 5.56 -48.64 8.29
C PHE A 24 4.59 -47.98 7.29
N CYS A 25 3.54 -48.68 6.85
CA CYS A 25 2.55 -48.10 5.94
C CYS A 25 1.37 -47.38 6.66
N SER A 26 1.29 -47.48 7.98
CA SER A 26 0.18 -46.85 8.77
C SER A 26 0.56 -45.55 9.45
N ALA A 27 1.75 -44.99 9.17
CA ALA A 27 2.22 -43.78 9.87
C ALA A 27 2.18 -42.50 9.03
N ASN A 28 1.50 -42.49 7.88
CA ASN A 28 1.37 -41.31 7.03
C ASN A 28 -0.09 -40.95 6.67
N LEU A 29 -1.03 -41.24 7.56
CA LEU A 29 -2.31 -40.55 7.60
C LEU A 29 -2.17 -39.40 8.60
N GLN A 30 -1.27 -38.46 8.27
CA GLN A 30 -1.33 -37.13 8.81
C GLN A 30 -2.59 -36.51 8.16
N SER A 31 -3.68 -36.55 8.90
CA SER A 31 -4.85 -35.72 8.71
C SER A 31 -4.31 -34.29 8.56
N GLN A 32 -4.24 -33.80 7.31
CA GLN A 32 -4.36 -32.38 7.08
C GLN A 32 -5.72 -32.00 7.67
N GLN A 33 -5.71 -31.59 8.92
CA GLN A 33 -6.69 -30.67 9.43
C GLN A 33 -6.46 -29.41 8.58
N ASP A 34 -7.23 -29.28 7.49
CA ASP A 34 -7.55 -27.99 6.94
C ASP A 34 -8.17 -27.24 8.13
N ASP A 35 -7.36 -26.45 8.81
CA ASP A 35 -7.87 -25.31 9.53
C ASP A 35 -8.68 -24.52 8.51
N ASP A 36 -9.98 -24.77 8.50
CA ASP A 36 -10.97 -23.88 7.92
C ASP A 36 -10.86 -22.56 8.69
N VAL A 37 -9.80 -21.83 8.39
CA VAL A 37 -9.73 -20.41 8.68
C VAL A 37 -10.87 -19.83 7.88
N VAL A 38 -12.02 -19.70 8.54
CA VAL A 38 -13.12 -18.89 8.06
C VAL A 38 -12.54 -17.50 7.86
N ARG A 39 -11.96 -17.29 6.68
CA ARG A 39 -11.64 -15.97 6.19
C ARG A 39 -12.98 -15.29 6.02
N VAL A 40 -13.44 -14.62 7.08
CA VAL A 40 -14.51 -13.64 6.98
C VAL A 40 -13.96 -12.54 6.11
N ASN A 41 -14.03 -12.76 4.81
CA ASN A 41 -13.67 -11.81 3.79
C ASN A 41 -14.80 -10.76 3.76
N THR A 42 -14.86 -9.96 4.82
CA THR A 42 -15.70 -8.78 4.85
C THR A 42 -15.06 -7.84 3.84
N ASP A 43 -15.61 -7.79 2.65
CA ASP A 43 -15.24 -6.86 1.58
C ASP A 43 -15.56 -5.42 2.04
N LEU A 44 -14.81 -4.95 3.05
CA LEU A 44 -14.96 -3.59 3.56
C LEU A 44 -14.27 -2.61 2.61
N VAL A 45 -14.97 -1.58 2.25
CA VAL A 45 -14.41 -0.42 1.57
C VAL A 45 -13.92 0.56 2.64
N ILE A 46 -12.62 0.86 2.64
CA ILE A 46 -12.01 1.82 3.54
C ILE A 46 -11.80 3.13 2.78
N LEU A 47 -12.35 4.21 3.28
CA LEU A 47 -12.19 5.56 2.76
C LEU A 47 -11.31 6.37 3.71
N ASN A 48 -10.19 6.86 3.23
CA ASN A 48 -9.44 7.92 3.89
C ASN A 48 -9.96 9.26 3.35
N VAL A 49 -10.46 10.08 4.24
CA VAL A 49 -11.15 11.34 3.91
C VAL A 49 -10.42 12.50 4.55
N THR A 50 -9.89 13.40 3.74
CA THR A 50 -9.31 14.66 4.19
C THR A 50 -10.41 15.72 4.12
N VAL A 51 -10.60 16.47 5.20
CA VAL A 51 -11.53 17.60 5.25
C VAL A 51 -10.78 18.87 5.63
N THR A 52 -10.93 19.90 4.80
CA THR A 52 -10.30 21.21 5.03
C THR A 52 -11.34 22.33 4.94
N ASP A 53 -11.04 23.45 5.55
CA ASP A 53 -11.76 24.69 5.31
C ASP A 53 -11.23 25.38 4.04
N LYS A 54 -11.80 26.54 3.68
CA LYS A 54 -11.40 27.36 2.53
C LYS A 54 -9.97 27.92 2.64
N ALA A 55 -9.40 27.97 3.83
CA ALA A 55 -8.01 28.35 4.07
C ALA A 55 -7.05 27.16 3.99
N GLY A 56 -7.57 25.95 3.71
CA GLY A 56 -6.80 24.71 3.63
C GLY A 56 -6.43 24.12 4.99
N GLN A 57 -7.00 24.60 6.10
CA GLN A 57 -6.77 24.07 7.44
C GLN A 57 -7.61 22.80 7.66
N TYR A 58 -7.02 21.78 8.27
CA TYR A 58 -7.73 20.54 8.59
C TYR A 58 -8.81 20.79 9.63
N VAL A 59 -9.99 20.23 9.43
CA VAL A 59 -11.14 20.40 10.31
C VAL A 59 -11.30 19.17 11.20
N PRO A 60 -10.91 19.24 12.48
CA PRO A 60 -11.08 18.13 13.42
C PRO A 60 -12.51 18.10 13.99
N GLY A 61 -12.84 17.02 14.71
CA GLY A 61 -14.06 16.93 15.52
C GLY A 61 -15.35 16.66 14.73
N LEU A 62 -15.29 16.35 13.44
CA LEU A 62 -16.46 15.92 12.69
C LEU A 62 -16.90 14.54 13.13
N ARG A 63 -18.20 14.29 13.14
CA ARG A 63 -18.83 13.02 13.50
C ARG A 63 -19.27 12.29 12.24
N LEU A 64 -19.49 10.99 12.31
CA LEU A 64 -20.00 10.21 11.19
C LEU A 64 -21.26 10.80 10.55
N ALA A 65 -22.15 11.38 11.38
CA ALA A 65 -23.38 12.02 10.92
C ALA A 65 -23.17 13.25 10.03
N ASP A 66 -21.96 13.84 10.05
CA ASP A 66 -21.61 14.98 9.20
C ASP A 66 -21.29 14.52 7.75
N PHE A 67 -21.09 13.20 7.52
CA PHE A 67 -20.70 12.64 6.24
C PHE A 67 -21.86 11.90 5.56
N THR A 68 -22.01 12.11 4.27
CA THR A 68 -22.88 11.32 3.40
C THR A 68 -22.02 10.60 2.36
N ILE A 69 -22.06 9.28 2.35
CA ILE A 69 -21.29 8.44 1.43
C ILE A 69 -22.22 7.97 0.34
N LEU A 70 -21.83 8.16 -0.92
CA LEU A 70 -22.58 7.65 -2.07
C LEU A 70 -21.71 6.66 -2.85
N GLU A 71 -22.29 5.52 -3.19
CA GLU A 71 -21.73 4.52 -4.10
C GLU A 71 -22.62 4.40 -5.33
N ASP A 72 -22.07 4.63 -6.51
CA ASP A 72 -22.80 4.69 -7.79
C ASP A 72 -24.03 5.61 -7.73
N GLY A 73 -23.91 6.74 -7.00
CA GLY A 73 -24.96 7.74 -6.81
C GLY A 73 -26.01 7.38 -5.76
N LYS A 74 -25.94 6.22 -5.12
CA LYS A 74 -26.85 5.80 -4.05
C LYS A 74 -26.18 5.98 -2.70
N GLN A 75 -26.90 6.56 -1.74
CA GLN A 75 -26.40 6.73 -0.39
C GLN A 75 -26.20 5.38 0.28
N ILE A 76 -25.06 5.20 0.95
CA ILE A 76 -24.78 4.06 1.81
C ILE A 76 -25.57 4.22 3.10
N PRO A 77 -26.44 3.25 3.45
CA PRO A 77 -27.20 3.29 4.69
C PRO A 77 -26.28 3.24 5.92
N PRO A 78 -26.62 3.93 7.02
CA PRO A 78 -25.78 3.97 8.23
C PRO A 78 -25.47 2.59 8.81
N GLU A 79 -26.37 1.62 8.70
CA GLU A 79 -26.18 0.24 9.17
C GLU A 79 -25.08 -0.53 8.43
N LEU A 80 -24.71 -0.09 7.24
CA LEU A 80 -23.61 -0.67 6.49
C LEU A 80 -22.25 -0.04 6.85
N ILE A 81 -22.24 1.04 7.62
CA ILE A 81 -21.00 1.66 8.09
C ILE A 81 -20.52 0.91 9.31
N SER A 82 -19.39 0.22 9.18
CA SER A 82 -18.83 -0.66 10.20
C SER A 82 -17.72 -0.03 11.03
N GLY A 83 -17.23 1.14 10.63
CA GLY A 83 -16.17 1.84 11.37
C GLY A 83 -16.04 3.30 10.98
N PHE A 84 -15.75 4.11 11.98
CA PHE A 84 -15.39 5.52 11.84
C PHE A 84 -14.29 5.83 12.84
N SER A 85 -13.19 6.38 12.37
CA SER A 85 -12.12 6.85 13.25
C SER A 85 -11.65 8.23 12.82
N MET A 86 -11.33 9.04 13.80
CA MET A 86 -10.69 10.34 13.63
C MET A 86 -9.16 10.17 13.64
N HIS A 87 -8.47 11.28 13.50
CA HIS A 87 -7.04 11.48 13.31
C HIS A 87 -6.05 10.66 14.17
N ASP A 88 -6.49 9.99 15.22
CA ASP A 88 -5.58 9.26 16.14
C ASP A 88 -5.24 7.82 15.71
N SER A 89 -5.73 7.35 14.57
CA SER A 89 -5.38 6.00 14.09
C SER A 89 -3.99 6.00 13.45
N PRO A 90 -3.13 5.03 13.80
CA PRO A 90 -1.81 4.92 13.20
C PRO A 90 -1.88 4.63 11.69
N TYR A 91 -0.84 5.04 10.97
CA TYR A 91 -0.69 4.73 9.55
C TYR A 91 0.62 4.00 9.25
N ALA A 92 0.59 3.20 8.19
CA ALA A 92 1.79 2.67 7.57
C ALA A 92 2.04 3.37 6.23
N SER A 93 3.28 3.75 5.97
CA SER A 93 3.67 4.42 4.74
C SER A 93 4.88 3.81 4.08
N VAL A 94 5.00 3.97 2.76
CA VAL A 94 6.22 3.69 2.00
C VAL A 94 6.63 4.96 1.27
N VAL A 95 7.87 5.40 1.53
CA VAL A 95 8.50 6.48 0.78
C VAL A 95 9.29 5.87 -0.37
N LEU A 96 8.94 6.24 -1.59
CA LEU A 96 9.59 5.81 -2.83
C LEU A 96 10.53 6.91 -3.31
N LEU A 97 11.84 6.66 -3.28
CA LEU A 97 12.88 7.55 -3.76
C LEU A 97 13.33 7.12 -5.16
N ASP A 98 13.14 7.98 -6.11
CA ASP A 98 13.68 7.79 -7.46
C ASP A 98 15.20 7.96 -7.45
N THR A 99 15.88 6.92 -7.96
CA THR A 99 17.33 6.88 -8.14
C THR A 99 17.70 6.70 -9.62
N SER A 100 16.80 7.04 -10.54
CA SER A 100 17.07 7.06 -11.96
C SER A 100 18.07 8.16 -12.35
N GLY A 101 18.66 8.05 -13.55
CA GLY A 101 19.71 8.96 -13.98
C GLY A 101 19.29 10.44 -14.01
N SER A 102 18.00 10.75 -14.28
CA SER A 102 17.47 12.12 -14.26
C SER A 102 17.50 12.77 -12.87
N MET A 103 17.55 11.95 -11.80
CA MET A 103 17.55 12.40 -10.41
C MET A 103 18.94 12.73 -9.85
N ASP A 104 20.03 12.63 -10.64
CA ASP A 104 21.41 12.75 -10.14
C ASP A 104 21.64 14.03 -9.32
N SER A 105 21.29 15.18 -9.86
CA SER A 105 21.44 16.46 -9.15
C SER A 105 20.43 16.67 -8.00
N ARG A 106 19.43 15.77 -7.83
CA ARG A 106 18.32 15.91 -6.89
C ARG A 106 18.24 14.82 -5.84
N LEU A 107 19.10 13.82 -5.91
CA LEU A 107 19.10 12.71 -4.98
C LEU A 107 19.31 13.14 -3.52
N SER A 108 20.19 14.13 -3.28
CA SER A 108 20.39 14.71 -1.95
C SER A 108 19.15 15.43 -1.43
N LEU A 109 18.42 16.08 -2.34
CA LEU A 109 17.16 16.74 -2.02
C LEU A 109 16.05 15.73 -1.70
N GLY A 110 15.96 14.62 -2.47
CA GLY A 110 15.05 13.52 -2.19
C GLY A 110 15.31 12.87 -0.83
N ARG A 111 16.60 12.63 -0.48
CA ARG A 111 16.97 12.16 0.87
C ARG A 111 16.51 13.11 1.97
N SER A 112 16.80 14.41 1.80
CA SER A 112 16.38 15.42 2.78
C SER A 112 14.86 15.46 2.95
N ALA A 113 14.12 15.23 1.88
CA ALA A 113 12.67 15.14 1.89
C ALA A 113 12.18 13.90 2.65
N ALA A 114 12.78 12.74 2.41
CA ALA A 114 12.46 11.51 3.14
C ALA A 114 12.71 11.68 4.64
N ILE A 115 13.86 12.24 5.04
CA ILE A 115 14.16 12.54 6.45
C ILE A 115 13.08 13.42 7.06
N ARG A 116 12.66 14.47 6.37
CA ARG A 116 11.62 15.38 6.86
C ARG A 116 10.28 14.68 7.08
N PHE A 117 9.94 13.71 6.22
CA PHE A 117 8.76 12.89 6.43
C PHE A 117 8.91 11.99 7.66
N LEU A 118 10.05 11.30 7.79
CA LEU A 118 10.32 10.41 8.92
C LEU A 118 10.33 11.17 10.26
N ASP A 119 10.89 12.38 10.30
CA ASP A 119 10.88 13.26 11.48
C ASP A 119 9.47 13.57 12.02
N ARG A 120 8.45 13.41 11.18
CA ARG A 120 7.04 13.70 11.53
C ARG A 120 6.24 12.47 11.93
N LEU A 121 6.84 11.28 11.89
CA LEU A 121 6.18 10.07 12.37
C LEU A 121 5.88 10.21 13.86
N ARG A 122 4.67 9.82 14.24
CA ARG A 122 4.32 9.61 15.64
C ARG A 122 4.85 8.24 16.06
N ASP A 123 4.88 7.96 17.36
CA ASP A 123 5.47 6.70 17.87
C ASP A 123 4.72 5.45 17.40
N GLU A 124 3.42 5.58 17.12
CA GLU A 124 2.56 4.53 16.59
C GLU A 124 2.55 4.40 15.06
N ASP A 125 3.08 5.38 14.33
CA ASP A 125 3.16 5.35 12.87
C ASP A 125 4.41 4.59 12.42
N VAL A 126 4.35 3.97 11.25
CA VAL A 126 5.51 3.28 10.68
C VAL A 126 5.73 3.68 9.22
N ALA A 127 6.99 3.76 8.85
CA ALA A 127 7.39 4.00 7.49
C ALA A 127 8.48 3.04 7.04
N ALA A 128 8.42 2.63 5.78
CA ALA A 128 9.51 2.00 5.05
C ALA A 128 10.01 2.95 3.96
N VAL A 129 11.27 2.79 3.57
CA VAL A 129 11.86 3.56 2.47
C VAL A 129 12.35 2.60 1.41
N TYR A 130 11.90 2.82 0.19
CA TYR A 130 12.31 2.06 -0.98
C TYR A 130 12.96 3.00 -1.99
N THR A 131 13.91 2.48 -2.74
CA THR A 131 14.47 3.17 -3.90
C THR A 131 14.02 2.48 -5.18
N PHE A 132 13.92 3.23 -6.24
CA PHE A 132 13.64 2.67 -7.55
C PHE A 132 14.43 3.42 -8.64
N GLY A 133 14.95 2.65 -9.54
CA GLY A 133 15.67 3.05 -10.74
C GLY A 133 15.46 1.96 -11.78
N SER A 134 16.51 1.25 -12.18
CA SER A 134 16.35 0.05 -13.03
C SER A 134 15.74 -1.15 -12.30
N LYS A 135 15.70 -1.12 -10.98
CA LYS A 135 15.03 -2.10 -10.10
C LYS A 135 14.50 -1.40 -8.86
N VAL A 136 13.57 -2.06 -8.17
CA VAL A 136 13.04 -1.62 -6.88
C VAL A 136 13.84 -2.31 -5.77
N GLU A 137 14.28 -1.55 -4.78
CA GLU A 137 15.05 -2.06 -3.64
C GLU A 137 14.52 -1.47 -2.34
N GLN A 138 14.36 -2.32 -1.34
CA GLN A 138 14.03 -1.88 0.01
C GLN A 138 15.30 -1.33 0.67
N LEU A 139 15.28 -0.06 1.01
CA LEU A 139 16.37 0.61 1.69
C LEU A 139 16.25 0.53 3.21
N GLN A 140 15.02 0.64 3.71
CA GLN A 140 14.68 0.61 5.13
C GLN A 140 13.34 -0.08 5.30
N ASP A 141 13.26 -1.02 6.26
CA ASP A 141 12.03 -1.72 6.59
C ASP A 141 11.10 -0.85 7.46
N PHE A 142 9.85 -1.27 7.60
CA PHE A 142 8.87 -0.57 8.41
C PHE A 142 9.34 -0.41 9.85
N SER A 143 9.40 0.83 10.27
CA SER A 143 9.74 1.21 11.64
C SER A 143 9.17 2.58 11.97
N SER A 144 9.11 2.93 13.26
CA SER A 144 8.84 4.30 13.72
C SER A 144 10.11 5.15 13.82
N SER A 145 11.23 4.68 13.27
CA SER A 145 12.49 5.44 13.25
C SER A 145 12.34 6.73 12.47
N ARG A 146 12.77 7.81 13.07
CA ARG A 146 12.85 9.14 12.45
C ARG A 146 14.13 9.34 11.65
N ASP A 147 15.06 8.39 11.75
CA ASP A 147 16.33 8.43 11.03
C ASP A 147 16.24 7.62 9.73
N LEU A 148 16.84 8.16 8.69
CA LEU A 148 17.00 7.44 7.43
C LEU A 148 18.23 6.52 7.54
N ALA A 149 18.10 5.29 7.01
CA ALA A 149 19.18 4.32 7.01
C ALA A 149 20.50 4.91 6.45
N PRO A 150 21.64 4.67 7.09
CA PRO A 150 22.93 5.21 6.64
C PRO A 150 23.30 4.85 5.20
N THR A 151 22.82 3.70 4.71
CA THR A 151 22.99 3.23 3.33
C THR A 151 22.40 4.19 2.29
N ALA A 152 21.42 5.02 2.69
CA ALA A 152 20.85 6.05 1.81
C ALA A 152 21.86 7.09 1.34
N TYR A 153 22.90 7.34 2.12
CA TYR A 153 23.93 8.33 1.76
C TYR A 153 24.90 7.81 0.70
N GLY A 154 24.96 6.49 0.48
CA GLY A 154 25.75 5.86 -0.58
C GLY A 154 25.00 5.69 -1.91
N LEU A 155 23.72 6.11 -1.99
CA LEU A 155 22.93 6.00 -3.22
C LEU A 155 23.53 6.87 -4.33
N SER A 156 23.50 6.34 -5.55
CA SER A 156 23.85 7.07 -6.78
C SER A 156 22.69 6.98 -7.77
N ALA A 157 22.37 8.08 -8.42
CA ALA A 157 21.34 8.10 -9.44
C ALA A 157 21.91 7.56 -10.77
N LYS A 158 21.26 6.55 -11.33
CA LYS A 158 21.65 5.94 -12.61
C LYS A 158 20.56 5.04 -13.19
N GLY A 159 20.64 4.85 -14.50
CA GLY A 159 19.77 3.89 -15.19
C GLY A 159 18.37 4.42 -15.48
N MET A 160 17.46 3.48 -15.65
CA MET A 160 16.07 3.69 -16.05
C MET A 160 15.16 3.88 -14.83
N THR A 161 13.87 4.11 -15.06
CA THR A 161 12.88 4.36 -14.01
C THR A 161 11.79 3.29 -14.04
N THR A 162 11.60 2.57 -12.91
CA THR A 162 10.55 1.55 -12.73
C THR A 162 9.48 2.04 -11.75
N LEU A 163 8.90 3.18 -12.02
CA LEU A 163 7.95 3.88 -11.12
C LEU A 163 6.69 3.06 -10.84
N ASN A 164 6.05 2.50 -11.87
CA ASN A 164 4.82 1.72 -11.68
C ASN A 164 5.08 0.43 -10.90
N ASP A 165 6.21 -0.25 -11.17
CA ASP A 165 6.60 -1.45 -10.42
C ASP A 165 6.89 -1.11 -8.96
N ALA A 166 7.53 0.04 -8.68
CA ALA A 166 7.78 0.51 -7.32
C ALA A 166 6.46 0.77 -6.55
N VAL A 167 5.47 1.37 -7.17
CA VAL A 167 4.14 1.55 -6.56
C VAL A 167 3.48 0.21 -6.26
N VAL A 168 3.59 -0.78 -7.15
CA VAL A 168 3.05 -2.14 -6.93
C VAL A 168 3.76 -2.82 -5.76
N ASP A 169 5.09 -2.75 -5.69
CA ASP A 169 5.85 -3.41 -4.62
C ASP A 169 5.62 -2.72 -3.27
N ALA A 170 5.53 -1.38 -3.24
CA ALA A 170 5.10 -0.65 -2.06
C ALA A 170 3.69 -1.05 -1.59
N ALA A 171 2.75 -1.20 -2.52
CA ALA A 171 1.40 -1.63 -2.20
C ALA A 171 1.37 -3.07 -1.63
N LYS A 172 2.15 -4.00 -2.19
CA LYS A 172 2.28 -5.36 -1.64
C LYS A 172 2.85 -5.36 -0.23
N ALA A 173 3.90 -4.58 0.03
CA ALA A 173 4.49 -4.44 1.35
C ALA A 173 3.48 -3.88 2.37
N LEU A 174 2.73 -2.85 1.99
CA LEU A 174 1.66 -2.27 2.79
C LEU A 174 0.48 -3.22 3.01
N ALA A 175 0.21 -4.15 2.09
CA ALA A 175 -0.87 -5.12 2.23
C ALA A 175 -0.67 -6.02 3.46
N ALA A 176 0.58 -6.33 3.80
CA ALA A 176 0.94 -7.13 4.97
C ALA A 176 0.83 -6.37 6.32
N ARG A 177 0.60 -5.05 6.28
CA ARG A 177 0.55 -4.21 7.48
C ARG A 177 -0.85 -4.18 8.09
N PRO A 178 -0.96 -4.21 9.43
CA PRO A 178 -2.25 -4.18 10.14
C PRO A 178 -2.91 -2.79 10.12
N GLU A 179 -2.13 -1.73 9.93
CA GLU A 179 -2.62 -0.35 9.94
C GLU A 179 -3.68 -0.15 8.84
N LYS A 180 -4.82 0.41 9.23
CA LYS A 180 -5.93 0.67 8.29
C LYS A 180 -5.65 1.81 7.34
N ARG A 181 -4.85 2.80 7.78
CA ARG A 181 -4.39 3.90 6.94
C ARG A 181 -3.09 3.52 6.26
N LYS A 182 -3.05 3.62 4.96
CA LYS A 182 -1.90 3.25 4.14
C LYS A 182 -1.57 4.35 3.16
N ALA A 183 -0.30 4.71 3.06
CA ALA A 183 0.16 5.77 2.17
C ALA A 183 1.39 5.36 1.37
N ILE A 184 1.49 5.83 0.14
CA ILE A 184 2.67 5.73 -0.70
C ILE A 184 3.07 7.15 -1.08
N ILE A 185 4.29 7.55 -0.73
CA ILE A 185 4.81 8.88 -1.04
C ILE A 185 5.88 8.73 -2.13
N VAL A 186 5.60 9.22 -3.32
CA VAL A 186 6.47 9.07 -4.50
C VAL A 186 7.23 10.36 -4.72
N LEU A 187 8.56 10.27 -4.69
CA LEU A 187 9.48 11.37 -5.03
C LEU A 187 10.17 11.01 -6.34
N SER A 188 9.77 11.67 -7.42
CA SER A 188 10.28 11.38 -8.77
C SER A 188 10.06 12.58 -9.68
N ASP A 189 10.77 12.62 -10.79
CA ASP A 189 10.41 13.47 -11.93
C ASP A 189 9.30 12.84 -12.80
N GLY A 190 8.80 11.66 -12.41
CA GLY A 190 7.58 11.00 -12.87
C GLY A 190 7.67 10.27 -14.21
N LEU A 191 8.82 10.19 -14.84
CA LEU A 191 8.98 9.49 -16.11
C LEU A 191 9.21 7.99 -15.89
N ASP A 192 8.19 7.17 -16.09
CA ASP A 192 8.35 5.70 -16.13
C ASP A 192 8.90 5.26 -17.48
N THR A 193 10.02 4.57 -17.49
CA THR A 193 10.69 4.15 -18.72
C THR A 193 10.91 2.64 -18.83
N PHE A 194 10.73 1.90 -17.72
CA PHE A 194 11.16 0.50 -17.68
C PHE A 194 10.26 -0.43 -16.87
N SER A 195 9.16 0.06 -16.30
CA SER A 195 8.22 -0.80 -15.59
C SER A 195 7.59 -1.85 -16.51
N LYS A 196 7.38 -3.02 -15.96
CA LYS A 196 6.58 -4.10 -16.57
C LYS A 196 5.09 -3.88 -16.34
N THR A 197 4.76 -3.12 -15.32
CA THR A 197 3.39 -2.84 -14.88
C THR A 197 2.90 -1.52 -15.48
N SER A 198 1.65 -1.48 -15.94
CA SER A 198 1.01 -0.24 -16.39
C SER A 198 0.63 0.66 -15.21
N THR A 199 0.54 1.98 -15.47
CA THR A 199 0.07 2.97 -14.48
C THR A 199 -1.31 2.61 -13.91
N ASP A 200 -2.23 2.16 -14.74
CA ASP A 200 -3.57 1.75 -14.30
C ASP A 200 -3.50 0.57 -13.34
N LYS A 201 -2.66 -0.43 -13.62
CA LYS A 201 -2.50 -1.58 -12.75
C LYS A 201 -1.84 -1.21 -11.41
N ALA A 202 -0.87 -0.30 -11.41
CA ALA A 202 -0.26 0.22 -10.20
C ALA A 202 -1.29 0.94 -9.31
N ILE A 203 -2.14 1.80 -9.90
CA ILE A 203 -3.24 2.47 -9.21
C ILE A 203 -4.25 1.45 -8.66
N GLU A 204 -4.67 0.47 -9.47
CA GLU A 204 -5.58 -0.59 -9.02
C GLU A 204 -5.03 -1.34 -7.82
N THR A 205 -3.72 -1.65 -7.82
CA THR A 205 -3.08 -2.36 -6.72
C THR A 205 -3.09 -1.54 -5.44
N ALA A 206 -2.78 -0.24 -5.51
CA ALA A 206 -2.84 0.66 -4.37
C ALA A 206 -4.28 0.82 -3.84
N LEU A 207 -5.26 0.99 -4.73
CA LEU A 207 -6.68 1.12 -4.37
C LEU A 207 -7.23 -0.16 -3.72
N ALA A 208 -6.77 -1.34 -4.14
CA ALA A 208 -7.23 -2.62 -3.59
C ALA A 208 -6.91 -2.77 -2.10
N ILE A 209 -5.83 -2.16 -1.63
CA ILE A 209 -5.42 -2.17 -0.21
C ILE A 209 -5.83 -0.90 0.54
N GLY A 210 -6.56 0.00 -0.10
CA GLY A 210 -6.96 1.30 0.47
C GLY A 210 -5.82 2.30 0.64
N ALA A 211 -4.70 2.15 -0.08
CA ALA A 211 -3.59 3.08 0.01
C ALA A 211 -3.87 4.38 -0.77
N THR A 212 -3.45 5.49 -0.16
CA THR A 212 -3.45 6.83 -0.76
C THR A 212 -2.06 7.12 -1.32
N ILE A 213 -1.96 7.61 -2.57
CA ILE A 213 -0.67 7.96 -3.17
C ILE A 213 -0.48 9.47 -3.18
N TYR A 214 0.66 9.92 -2.67
CA TYR A 214 1.12 11.31 -2.75
C TYR A 214 2.24 11.40 -3.78
N GLY A 215 2.05 12.22 -4.80
CA GLY A 215 3.06 12.45 -5.85
C GLY A 215 3.79 13.75 -5.61
N VAL A 216 5.10 13.71 -5.42
CA VAL A 216 5.96 14.89 -5.31
C VAL A 216 6.85 14.96 -6.55
N ASP A 217 6.54 15.92 -7.41
CA ASP A 217 7.30 16.17 -8.64
C ASP A 217 8.61 16.87 -8.34
N MET A 218 9.69 16.16 -8.57
CA MET A 218 11.08 16.61 -8.35
C MET A 218 11.70 17.23 -9.60
N SER A 219 10.94 17.48 -10.67
CA SER A 219 11.44 18.05 -11.92
C SER A 219 12.08 19.43 -11.70
N PRO A 220 13.15 19.78 -12.47
CA PRO A 220 13.74 21.11 -12.44
C PRO A 220 12.74 22.21 -12.82
N ASN A 221 12.88 23.40 -12.22
CA ASN A 221 12.05 24.56 -12.58
C ASN A 221 12.46 25.26 -13.88
N ASP A 222 13.71 25.13 -14.22
CA ASP A 222 14.42 25.86 -15.31
C ASP A 222 14.40 25.11 -16.64
N GLY A 223 13.72 23.97 -16.70
CA GLY A 223 13.55 23.15 -17.90
C GLY A 223 12.08 22.98 -18.32
N PRO A 224 11.86 22.52 -19.58
CA PRO A 224 10.50 22.14 -19.98
C PRO A 224 10.02 21.00 -19.11
N ARG A 225 8.97 21.25 -18.31
CA ARG A 225 8.31 20.18 -17.55
C ARG A 225 7.77 19.14 -18.51
N ASN A 226 8.12 17.90 -18.27
CA ASN A 226 7.56 16.80 -19.03
C ASN A 226 6.09 16.61 -18.59
N LEU A 227 5.15 17.14 -19.40
CA LEU A 227 3.72 17.06 -19.12
C LEU A 227 3.23 15.62 -18.90
N ARG A 228 3.89 14.64 -19.54
CA ARG A 228 3.55 13.22 -19.40
C ARG A 228 3.93 12.71 -18.02
N SER A 229 5.11 13.07 -17.50
CA SER A 229 5.57 12.71 -16.14
C SER A 229 4.67 13.29 -15.06
N THR A 230 4.41 14.59 -15.16
CA THR A 230 3.49 15.29 -14.26
C THR A 230 2.10 14.64 -14.26
N ALA A 231 1.58 14.23 -15.44
CA ALA A 231 0.29 13.58 -15.56
C ALA A 231 0.24 12.22 -14.84
N VAL A 232 1.32 11.44 -14.86
CA VAL A 232 1.39 10.15 -14.15
C VAL A 232 1.32 10.35 -12.64
N LEU A 233 2.18 11.21 -12.06
CA LEU A 233 2.18 11.49 -10.62
C LEU A 233 0.85 12.11 -10.16
N LYS A 234 0.30 13.01 -10.96
CA LYS A 234 -1.02 13.62 -10.72
C LYS A 234 -2.13 12.57 -10.77
N GLY A 235 -2.09 11.67 -11.75
CA GLY A 235 -3.03 10.56 -11.89
C GLY A 235 -2.99 9.60 -10.70
N PHE A 236 -1.82 9.26 -10.18
CA PHE A 236 -1.66 8.48 -8.95
C PHE A 236 -2.37 9.16 -7.78
N ALA A 237 -2.08 10.44 -7.55
CA ALA A 237 -2.63 11.19 -6.44
C ALA A 237 -4.16 11.35 -6.55
N GLU A 238 -4.67 11.88 -7.65
CA GLU A 238 -6.09 12.20 -7.83
C GLU A 238 -6.99 10.97 -7.75
N ARG A 239 -6.54 9.84 -8.33
CA ARG A 239 -7.35 8.61 -8.35
C ARG A 239 -7.39 7.89 -7.02
N THR A 240 -6.36 8.06 -6.18
CA THR A 240 -6.28 7.42 -4.86
C THR A 240 -6.71 8.33 -3.71
N GLY A 241 -7.06 9.60 -4.00
CA GLY A 241 -7.48 10.58 -2.99
C GLY A 241 -6.34 11.30 -2.30
N GLY A 242 -5.12 11.20 -2.83
CA GLY A 242 -3.96 11.90 -2.34
C GLY A 242 -3.75 13.29 -2.95
N ARG A 243 -2.55 13.80 -2.81
CA ARG A 243 -2.16 15.13 -3.30
C ARG A 243 -0.97 15.04 -4.25
N PHE A 244 -1.05 15.76 -5.34
CA PHE A 244 0.10 16.03 -6.21
C PHE A 244 0.71 17.38 -5.81
N VAL A 245 2.03 17.40 -5.63
CA VAL A 245 2.79 18.61 -5.30
C VAL A 245 3.91 18.77 -6.32
N ALA A 246 3.88 19.87 -7.05
CA ALA A 246 4.98 20.25 -7.92
C ALA A 246 5.90 21.20 -7.14
N THR A 247 7.11 20.76 -6.85
CA THR A 247 8.05 21.56 -6.07
C THR A 247 9.47 21.47 -6.62
N PRO A 248 10.11 22.63 -6.82
CA PRO A 248 11.49 22.68 -7.33
C PRO A 248 12.53 22.32 -6.27
N GLY A 249 12.14 22.18 -5.00
CA GLY A 249 13.04 21.99 -3.89
C GLY A 249 13.00 23.11 -2.84
N GLY A 250 14.04 23.20 -2.02
CA GLY A 250 14.15 24.24 -1.00
C GLY A 250 13.07 24.16 0.08
N GLN A 251 12.55 25.30 0.52
CA GLN A 251 11.51 25.38 1.56
C GLN A 251 10.20 24.74 1.09
N ALA A 252 9.81 24.95 -0.16
CA ALA A 252 8.58 24.39 -0.71
C ALA A 252 8.52 22.85 -0.62
N LEU A 253 9.66 22.17 -0.82
CA LEU A 253 9.75 20.72 -0.67
C LEU A 253 9.59 20.31 0.81
N ARG A 254 10.24 21.03 1.73
CA ARG A 254 10.10 20.78 3.16
C ARG A 254 8.66 20.93 3.62
N ASP A 255 8.00 21.98 3.16
CA ASP A 255 6.59 22.27 3.49
C ASP A 255 5.66 21.20 2.90
N ALA A 256 5.94 20.71 1.68
CA ALA A 256 5.18 19.63 1.07
C ALA A 256 5.19 18.37 1.94
N PHE A 257 6.35 17.96 2.45
CA PHE A 257 6.44 16.76 3.30
C PHE A 257 5.81 16.96 4.69
N THR A 258 6.00 18.14 5.28
CA THR A 258 5.28 18.50 6.50
C THR A 258 3.77 18.39 6.29
N ASN A 259 3.26 18.98 5.22
CA ASN A 259 1.83 18.96 4.91
C ASN A 259 1.30 17.54 4.60
N ILE A 260 2.10 16.67 3.96
CA ILE A 260 1.69 15.27 3.71
C ILE A 260 1.61 14.50 5.04
N ALA A 261 2.61 14.63 5.92
CA ALA A 261 2.58 13.97 7.22
C ALA A 261 1.44 14.49 8.11
N ASP A 262 1.24 15.81 8.14
CA ASP A 262 0.14 16.44 8.87
C ASP A 262 -1.22 15.97 8.31
N GLU A 263 -1.37 15.87 7.00
CA GLU A 263 -2.58 15.34 6.37
C GLU A 263 -2.86 13.91 6.80
N LEU A 264 -1.85 13.03 6.74
CA LEU A 264 -1.99 11.64 7.18
C LEU A 264 -2.41 11.56 8.65
N GLY A 265 -1.92 12.47 9.50
CA GLY A 265 -2.33 12.57 10.89
C GLY A 265 -3.78 13.04 11.11
N HIS A 266 -4.37 13.80 10.15
CA HIS A 266 -5.69 14.44 10.30
C HIS A 266 -6.80 13.81 9.46
N GLN A 267 -6.55 12.70 8.75
CA GLN A 267 -7.57 12.04 7.95
C GLN A 267 -8.63 11.35 8.82
N TYR A 268 -9.87 11.41 8.36
CA TYR A 268 -10.94 10.53 8.81
C TYR A 268 -10.86 9.21 8.06
N THR A 269 -11.07 8.10 8.76
CA THR A 269 -11.19 6.78 8.12
C THR A 269 -12.59 6.27 8.31
N ILE A 270 -13.28 5.99 7.21
CA ILE A 270 -14.63 5.43 7.20
C ILE A 270 -14.55 4.05 6.56
N ALA A 271 -15.03 3.03 7.28
CA ALA A 271 -15.13 1.68 6.78
C ALA A 271 -16.61 1.33 6.60
N TYR A 272 -16.99 0.88 5.42
CA TYR A 272 -18.36 0.48 5.16
C TYR A 272 -18.43 -0.82 4.32
N ARG A 273 -19.52 -1.55 4.44
CA ARG A 273 -19.83 -2.69 3.60
C ARG A 273 -20.57 -2.21 2.36
N PRO A 274 -20.11 -2.56 1.14
CA PRO A 274 -20.81 -2.18 -0.09
C PRO A 274 -22.27 -2.62 -0.09
N ALA A 275 -23.18 -1.75 -0.51
CA ALA A 275 -24.58 -2.13 -0.74
C ALA A 275 -24.70 -3.10 -1.92
N ASN A 276 -23.88 -2.90 -2.97
CA ASN A 276 -23.75 -3.83 -4.09
C ASN A 276 -22.58 -4.81 -3.83
N GLN A 277 -22.89 -6.01 -3.37
CA GLN A 277 -21.94 -7.06 -3.05
C GLN A 277 -21.52 -7.91 -4.25
N THR A 278 -21.94 -7.58 -5.46
CA THR A 278 -21.60 -8.34 -6.67
C THR A 278 -20.09 -8.29 -6.93
N ARG A 279 -19.47 -9.47 -6.99
CA ARG A 279 -18.03 -9.65 -7.22
C ARG A 279 -17.73 -9.72 -8.73
N ASP A 280 -18.02 -8.64 -9.46
CA ASP A 280 -17.97 -8.57 -10.92
C ASP A 280 -16.68 -7.92 -11.46
N GLY A 281 -15.80 -7.46 -10.57
CA GLY A 281 -14.58 -6.78 -10.94
C GLY A 281 -14.79 -5.40 -11.58
N LYS A 282 -16.00 -4.82 -11.51
CA LYS A 282 -16.30 -3.50 -12.08
C LYS A 282 -15.93 -2.38 -11.10
N TRP A 283 -15.75 -1.20 -11.68
CA TRP A 283 -15.55 0.02 -10.91
C TRP A 283 -16.86 0.47 -10.27
N ARG A 284 -16.77 0.91 -9.01
CA ARG A 284 -17.83 1.57 -8.24
C ARG A 284 -17.41 3.01 -8.00
N LYS A 285 -18.24 3.94 -8.44
CA LYS A 285 -18.00 5.38 -8.22
C LYS A 285 -18.25 5.71 -6.75
N LEU A 286 -17.38 6.52 -6.18
CA LEU A 286 -17.49 7.00 -4.80
C LEU A 286 -17.62 8.52 -4.76
N GLU A 287 -18.47 8.99 -3.89
CA GLU A 287 -18.59 10.40 -3.56
C GLU A 287 -18.83 10.52 -2.06
N VAL A 288 -18.09 11.41 -1.41
CA VAL A 288 -18.31 11.75 -0.01
C VAL A 288 -18.71 13.22 0.04
N LYS A 289 -19.85 13.48 0.63
CA LYS A 289 -20.36 14.84 0.91
C LYS A 289 -20.31 15.12 2.39
N ILE A 290 -20.20 16.40 2.73
CA ILE A 290 -20.27 16.86 4.10
C ILE A 290 -21.44 17.84 4.26
N SER A 291 -22.05 17.87 5.44
CA SER A 291 -23.22 18.70 5.71
C SER A 291 -22.94 20.21 5.68
N ARG A 292 -21.66 20.59 5.80
CA ARG A 292 -21.19 21.98 5.86
C ARG A 292 -20.61 22.39 4.49
N SER A 293 -21.28 23.28 3.79
CA SER A 293 -20.91 23.69 2.42
C SER A 293 -19.62 24.51 2.32
N GLU A 294 -19.13 25.04 3.44
CA GLU A 294 -17.87 25.79 3.53
C GLU A 294 -16.63 24.89 3.57
N LEU A 295 -16.81 23.57 3.74
CA LEU A 295 -15.72 22.61 3.86
C LEU A 295 -15.47 21.87 2.53
N GLU A 296 -14.21 21.58 2.30
CA GLU A 296 -13.75 20.80 1.15
C GLU A 296 -13.42 19.37 1.56
N VAL A 297 -13.85 18.42 0.74
CA VAL A 297 -13.66 16.99 0.98
C VAL A 297 -12.81 16.38 -0.13
N ARG A 298 -11.79 15.64 0.27
CA ARG A 298 -10.95 14.88 -0.65
C ARG A 298 -10.83 13.43 -0.20
N THR A 299 -11.11 12.52 -1.14
CA THR A 299 -10.97 11.06 -0.98
C THR A 299 -10.85 10.43 -2.36
N ARG A 300 -10.63 9.13 -2.43
CA ARG A 300 -10.66 8.39 -3.71
C ARG A 300 -12.03 8.46 -4.35
N LYS A 301 -12.05 8.54 -5.69
CA LYS A 301 -13.29 8.71 -6.46
C LYS A 301 -13.96 7.40 -6.87
N ALA A 302 -13.25 6.28 -6.72
CA ALA A 302 -13.76 4.97 -7.06
C ALA A 302 -12.96 3.86 -6.39
N TYR A 303 -13.52 2.65 -6.38
CA TYR A 303 -12.80 1.41 -6.10
C TYR A 303 -13.22 0.33 -7.09
N ARG A 304 -12.46 -0.74 -7.19
CA ARG A 304 -12.81 -1.89 -8.02
C ARG A 304 -13.40 -2.99 -7.15
N ALA A 305 -14.60 -3.44 -7.47
CA ALA A 305 -15.21 -4.59 -6.80
C ALA A 305 -14.33 -5.84 -6.99
N PRO A 306 -14.23 -6.71 -5.98
CA PRO A 306 -13.50 -7.97 -6.15
C PRO A 306 -14.03 -8.77 -7.33
N LYS A 307 -13.20 -9.67 -7.87
CA LYS A 307 -13.64 -10.71 -8.78
C LYS A 307 -13.91 -11.98 -7.97
N GLY A 308 -15.07 -12.58 -8.22
CA GLY A 308 -15.41 -13.88 -7.67
C GLY A 308 -14.53 -15.00 -8.22
#